data_cb591667e1e1e70768115a9ee2fc0516
#
_entry.id   cb591667e1e1e70768115a9ee2fc0516
#
_cell.length_a   1.000
_cell.length_b   1.000
_cell.length_c   1.000
_cell.angle_alpha   90.00
_cell.angle_beta   90.00
_cell.angle_gamma   90.00
#
_symmetry.space_group_name_H-M   'P 1'
#
loop_
_entity.id
_entity.type
_entity.pdbx_description
1 polymer ?
#
loop_
_entity_poly.entity_id
_entity_poly.type
_entity_poly.pdbx_seq_one_letter_code
_entity_poly.pdbx_strand_id
1 'polypeptide(L)'
;MLDSPASTPQGRAEHGGARVVAAVLLLADAGIHAYEAIDADVPFLIGGFLATAVGTTVGALLLLTRGPRLGWVVGGLTALLTTIGYIITRATPVPTDEDDYGNWLEPLGVCSLVIQGIVVVMAAVALSGPAPLRPGHLVQEVKSVTPGLRPDDPGSGSPDEPPPSP
;
A
#
# COMPACT_ATOMS: atom_id res chain seq x y z
N MET A 1 -19.78 26.17 17.16
CA MET A 1 -18.62 25.46 17.75
C MET A 1 -18.88 24.01 17.42
N LEU A 2 -18.30 23.54 16.30
CA LEU A 2 -18.48 22.18 15.80
C LEU A 2 -17.22 21.41 16.19
N ASP A 3 -17.35 20.52 17.18
CA ASP A 3 -16.31 19.61 17.58
C ASP A 3 -15.94 18.70 16.39
N SER A 4 -14.74 18.88 15.85
CA SER A 4 -14.16 17.92 14.91
C SER A 4 -13.96 16.58 15.63
N PRO A 5 -14.46 15.47 15.10
CA PRO A 5 -14.21 14.17 15.71
C PRO A 5 -12.70 13.88 15.65
N ALA A 6 -12.05 13.96 16.80
CA ALA A 6 -10.67 13.54 16.98
C ALA A 6 -10.57 12.05 16.57
N SER A 7 -9.73 11.75 15.60
CA SER A 7 -9.41 10.37 15.20
C SER A 7 -8.93 9.59 16.42
N THR A 8 -9.73 8.61 16.85
CA THR A 8 -9.46 7.80 18.04
C THR A 8 -8.12 7.07 17.92
N PRO A 9 -7.31 6.99 19.01
CA PRO A 9 -6.02 6.28 19.01
C PRO A 9 -6.11 4.80 18.58
N GLN A 10 -7.28 4.17 18.79
CA GLN A 10 -7.56 2.78 18.39
C GLN A 10 -7.45 2.52 16.89
N GLY A 11 -7.99 3.37 16.04
CA GLY A 11 -7.91 3.16 14.58
C GLY A 11 -6.47 3.18 14.04
N ARG A 12 -5.55 3.89 14.70
CA ARG A 12 -4.14 3.94 14.30
C ARG A 12 -3.38 2.67 14.69
N ALA A 13 -3.72 2.07 15.82
CA ALA A 13 -3.13 0.82 16.31
C ALA A 13 -3.57 -0.38 15.46
N GLU A 14 -4.84 -0.45 15.07
CA GLU A 14 -5.39 -1.52 14.23
C GLU A 14 -4.73 -1.55 12.83
N HIS A 15 -4.54 -0.40 12.20
CA HIS A 15 -3.84 -0.33 10.91
C HIS A 15 -2.34 -0.70 11.03
N GLY A 16 -1.71 -0.43 12.16
CA GLY A 16 -0.34 -0.84 12.44
C GLY A 16 -0.21 -2.36 12.55
N GLY A 17 -1.11 -3.01 13.28
CA GLY A 17 -1.16 -4.46 13.45
C GLY A 17 -1.34 -5.22 12.13
N ALA A 18 -2.31 -4.81 11.31
CA ALA A 18 -2.56 -5.42 10.01
C ALA A 18 -1.33 -5.36 9.07
N ARG A 19 -0.59 -4.25 9.08
CA ARG A 19 0.65 -4.09 8.29
C ARG A 19 1.74 -5.07 8.73
N VAL A 20 1.91 -5.26 10.04
CA VAL A 20 2.91 -6.20 10.58
C VAL A 20 2.53 -7.63 10.22
N VAL A 21 1.26 -8.01 10.39
CA VAL A 21 0.77 -9.34 10.02
C VAL A 21 1.00 -9.60 8.53
N ALA A 22 0.63 -8.68 7.65
CA ALA A 22 0.83 -8.84 6.22
C ALA A 22 2.33 -8.91 5.85
N ALA A 23 3.19 -8.14 6.50
CA ALA A 23 4.63 -8.20 6.26
C ALA A 23 5.21 -9.56 6.68
N VAL A 24 4.76 -10.13 7.80
CA VAL A 24 5.18 -11.46 8.23
C VAL A 24 4.72 -12.53 7.24
N LEU A 25 3.47 -12.46 6.77
CA LEU A 25 2.94 -13.38 5.76
C LEU A 25 3.72 -13.29 4.44
N LEU A 26 4.02 -12.08 3.96
CA LEU A 26 4.81 -11.88 2.76
C LEU A 26 6.25 -12.40 2.90
N LEU A 27 6.88 -12.27 4.08
CA LEU A 27 8.21 -12.83 4.32
C LEU A 27 8.18 -14.36 4.40
N ALA A 28 7.13 -14.95 4.97
CA ALA A 28 6.95 -16.39 4.97
C ALA A 28 6.78 -16.92 3.53
N ASP A 29 5.96 -16.25 2.71
CA ASP A 29 5.79 -16.57 1.29
C ASP A 29 7.10 -16.42 0.50
N ALA A 30 7.87 -15.38 0.77
CA ALA A 30 9.21 -15.19 0.19
C ALA A 30 10.14 -16.36 0.51
N GLY A 31 10.09 -16.88 1.75
CA GLY A 31 10.88 -18.04 2.16
C GLY A 31 10.48 -19.31 1.42
N ILE A 32 9.17 -19.56 1.23
CA ILE A 32 8.66 -20.68 0.45
C ILE A 32 9.20 -20.61 -0.99
N HIS A 33 9.02 -19.48 -1.66
CA HIS A 33 9.44 -19.32 -3.06
C HIS A 33 10.96 -19.31 -3.23
N ALA A 34 11.72 -18.85 -2.26
CA ALA A 34 13.18 -18.99 -2.28
C ALA A 34 13.62 -20.46 -2.17
N TYR A 35 12.91 -21.25 -1.37
CA TYR A 35 13.14 -22.69 -1.26
C TYR A 35 12.79 -23.40 -2.57
N GLU A 36 11.62 -23.16 -3.14
CA GLU A 36 11.17 -23.70 -4.43
C GLU A 36 12.15 -23.35 -5.57
N ALA A 37 12.74 -22.15 -5.56
CA ALA A 37 13.72 -21.73 -6.54
C ALA A 37 15.03 -22.55 -6.47
N ILE A 38 15.38 -23.11 -5.30
CA ILE A 38 16.56 -23.97 -5.12
C ILE A 38 16.28 -25.38 -5.61
N ASP A 39 15.05 -25.85 -5.43
CA ASP A 39 14.65 -27.22 -5.78
C ASP A 39 14.20 -27.36 -7.24
N ALA A 40 13.91 -26.26 -7.92
CA ALA A 40 13.45 -26.25 -9.30
C ALA A 40 14.60 -26.50 -10.30
N ASP A 41 14.37 -27.38 -11.30
CA ASP A 41 15.30 -27.68 -12.38
C ASP A 41 15.05 -26.85 -13.65
N VAL A 42 13.89 -26.22 -13.75
CA VAL A 42 13.45 -25.48 -14.94
C VAL A 42 13.78 -23.99 -14.82
N PRO A 43 14.63 -23.40 -15.70
CA PRO A 43 15.06 -22.01 -15.58
C PRO A 43 13.92 -20.98 -15.52
N PHE A 44 12.81 -21.24 -16.22
CA PHE A 44 11.62 -20.38 -16.20
C PHE A 44 10.96 -20.38 -14.82
N LEU A 45 10.83 -21.54 -14.16
CA LEU A 45 10.26 -21.64 -12.81
C LEU A 45 11.18 -21.01 -11.78
N ILE A 46 12.49 -21.24 -11.85
CA ILE A 46 13.48 -20.58 -11.00
C ILE A 46 13.31 -19.06 -11.07
N GLY A 47 13.21 -18.51 -12.30
CA GLY A 47 12.99 -17.09 -12.51
C GLY A 47 11.68 -16.59 -11.89
N GLY A 48 10.59 -17.34 -12.03
CA GLY A 48 9.29 -17.04 -11.44
C GLY A 48 9.31 -17.03 -9.91
N PHE A 49 9.88 -18.07 -9.31
CA PHE A 49 10.03 -18.19 -7.86
C PHE A 49 10.91 -17.08 -7.27
N LEU A 50 12.05 -16.79 -7.89
CA LEU A 50 12.90 -15.67 -7.44
C LEU A 50 12.21 -14.32 -7.58
N ALA A 51 11.50 -14.08 -8.68
CA ALA A 51 10.76 -12.83 -8.86
C ALA A 51 9.68 -12.67 -7.78
N THR A 52 8.97 -13.76 -7.42
CA THR A 52 8.00 -13.75 -6.32
C THR A 52 8.67 -13.51 -4.97
N ALA A 53 9.75 -14.21 -4.66
CA ALA A 53 10.50 -14.04 -3.41
C ALA A 53 10.99 -12.58 -3.24
N VAL A 54 11.50 -11.98 -4.29
CA VAL A 54 11.93 -10.56 -4.29
C VAL A 54 10.73 -9.63 -4.15
N GLY A 55 9.66 -9.82 -4.93
CA GLY A 55 8.48 -8.98 -4.91
C GLY A 55 7.77 -8.97 -3.56
N THR A 56 7.60 -10.14 -2.93
CA THR A 56 6.99 -10.27 -1.60
C THR A 56 7.89 -9.68 -0.50
N THR A 57 9.22 -9.87 -0.60
CA THR A 57 10.17 -9.23 0.33
C THR A 57 10.11 -7.71 0.23
N VAL A 58 10.13 -7.15 -0.98
CA VAL A 58 10.02 -5.71 -1.20
C VAL A 58 8.68 -5.19 -0.69
N GLY A 59 7.57 -5.90 -0.96
CA GLY A 59 6.25 -5.57 -0.42
C GLY A 59 6.24 -5.50 1.11
N ALA A 60 6.82 -6.51 1.77
CA ALA A 60 6.94 -6.57 3.22
C ALA A 60 7.74 -5.39 3.79
N LEU A 61 8.90 -5.09 3.22
CA LEU A 61 9.75 -3.97 3.65
C LEU A 61 9.03 -2.63 3.48
N LEU A 62 8.32 -2.43 2.38
CA LEU A 62 7.54 -1.21 2.14
C LEU A 62 6.37 -1.07 3.12
N LEU A 63 5.72 -2.17 3.52
CA LEU A 63 4.68 -2.16 4.55
C LEU A 63 5.22 -1.70 5.90
N LEU A 64 6.44 -2.08 6.25
CA LEU A 64 7.08 -1.72 7.53
C LEU A 64 7.70 -0.33 7.53
N THR A 65 7.92 0.27 6.37
CA THR A 65 8.49 1.61 6.21
C THR A 65 7.42 2.71 6.10
N ARG A 66 7.80 3.90 5.62
CA ARG A 66 6.93 5.07 5.47
C ARG A 66 6.03 5.04 4.22
N GLY A 67 6.12 3.99 3.39
CA GLY A 67 5.35 3.84 2.15
C GLY A 67 4.32 2.71 2.17
N PRO A 68 3.43 2.60 3.19
CA PRO A 68 2.56 1.42 3.34
C PRO A 68 1.60 1.21 2.17
N ARG A 69 1.14 2.28 1.52
CA ARG A 69 0.25 2.14 0.35
C ARG A 69 0.96 1.45 -0.82
N LEU A 70 2.23 1.81 -1.07
CA LEU A 70 3.05 1.14 -2.08
C LEU A 70 3.33 -0.32 -1.69
N GLY A 71 3.56 -0.59 -0.40
CA GLY A 71 3.72 -1.95 0.12
C GLY A 71 2.51 -2.83 -0.14
N TRP A 72 1.29 -2.31 0.07
CA TRP A 72 0.06 -3.01 -0.24
C TRP A 72 -0.10 -3.28 -1.75
N VAL A 73 0.26 -2.30 -2.60
CA VAL A 73 0.21 -2.49 -4.06
C VAL A 73 1.22 -3.54 -4.50
N VAL A 74 2.48 -3.42 -4.10
CA VAL A 74 3.54 -4.35 -4.51
C VAL A 74 3.29 -5.75 -3.97
N GLY A 75 3.05 -5.89 -2.65
CA GLY A 75 2.81 -7.20 -2.04
C GLY A 75 1.53 -7.86 -2.56
N GLY A 76 0.42 -7.12 -2.64
CA GLY A 76 -0.85 -7.63 -3.14
C GLY A 76 -0.81 -8.01 -4.62
N LEU A 77 -0.16 -7.21 -5.47
CA LEU A 77 -0.01 -7.53 -6.89
C LEU A 77 0.90 -8.73 -7.11
N THR A 78 2.02 -8.82 -6.41
CA THR A 78 2.90 -10.00 -6.48
C THR A 78 2.15 -11.26 -6.06
N ALA A 79 1.46 -11.24 -4.92
CA ALA A 79 0.66 -12.37 -4.45
C ALA A 79 -0.42 -12.79 -5.47
N LEU A 80 -1.12 -11.83 -6.06
CA LEU A 80 -2.15 -12.10 -7.07
C LEU A 80 -1.55 -12.74 -8.34
N LEU A 81 -0.45 -12.19 -8.86
CA LEU A 81 0.21 -12.71 -10.06
C LEU A 81 0.76 -14.11 -9.84
N THR A 82 1.32 -14.38 -8.66
CA THR A 82 1.83 -15.72 -8.30
C THR A 82 0.68 -16.71 -8.17
N THR A 83 -0.44 -16.33 -7.55
CA THR A 83 -1.65 -17.17 -7.52
C THR A 83 -2.14 -17.53 -8.92
N ILE A 84 -2.16 -16.57 -9.84
CA ILE A 84 -2.52 -16.81 -11.24
C ILE A 84 -1.52 -17.76 -11.91
N GLY A 85 -0.23 -17.55 -11.69
CA GLY A 85 0.83 -18.43 -12.19
C GLY A 85 0.65 -19.87 -11.72
N TYR A 86 0.40 -20.07 -10.41
CA TYR A 86 0.10 -21.39 -9.85
C TYR A 86 -1.08 -22.07 -10.53
N ILE A 87 -2.19 -21.34 -10.70
CA ILE A 87 -3.39 -21.89 -11.36
C ILE A 87 -3.06 -22.30 -12.80
N ILE A 88 -2.30 -21.50 -13.53
CA ILE A 88 -1.94 -21.80 -14.93
C ILE A 88 -1.10 -23.07 -15.00
N THR A 89 -0.07 -23.22 -14.18
CA THR A 89 0.82 -24.40 -14.21
C THR A 89 0.08 -25.68 -13.83
N ARG A 90 -0.92 -25.62 -12.94
CA ARG A 90 -1.74 -26.78 -12.56
C ARG A 90 -2.89 -27.08 -13.52
N ALA A 91 -3.39 -26.07 -14.25
CA ALA A 91 -4.52 -26.23 -15.18
C ALA A 91 -4.10 -26.56 -16.62
N THR A 92 -2.85 -26.25 -17.00
CA THR A 92 -2.36 -26.44 -18.37
C THR A 92 -1.00 -27.16 -18.34
N PRO A 93 -0.78 -28.14 -19.23
CA PRO A 93 0.55 -28.76 -19.33
C PRO A 93 1.55 -27.70 -19.83
N VAL A 94 2.52 -27.35 -19.00
CA VAL A 94 3.61 -26.46 -19.37
C VAL A 94 4.75 -27.30 -19.91
N PRO A 95 5.29 -27.01 -21.10
CA PRO A 95 6.45 -27.73 -21.62
C PRO A 95 7.59 -27.69 -20.60
N THR A 96 8.22 -28.83 -20.34
CA THR A 96 9.30 -29.02 -19.36
C THR A 96 8.91 -29.05 -17.88
N ASP A 97 7.60 -28.94 -17.56
CA ASP A 97 7.07 -28.98 -16.19
C ASP A 97 5.77 -29.81 -16.17
N GLU A 98 5.84 -31.03 -16.73
CA GLU A 98 4.66 -31.89 -16.86
C GLU A 98 4.21 -32.46 -15.51
N ASP A 99 5.11 -32.60 -14.55
CA ASP A 99 4.85 -33.14 -13.20
C ASP A 99 3.94 -32.22 -12.37
N ASP A 100 3.93 -30.93 -12.67
CA ASP A 100 3.09 -29.95 -12.01
C ASP A 100 1.64 -29.96 -12.50
N TYR A 101 1.40 -30.47 -13.71
CA TYR A 101 0.06 -30.52 -14.26
C TYR A 101 -0.87 -31.43 -13.45
N GLY A 102 -1.96 -30.86 -12.95
CA GLY A 102 -2.95 -31.58 -12.13
C GLY A 102 -2.54 -31.82 -10.67
N ASN A 103 -1.33 -31.43 -10.27
CA ASN A 103 -0.84 -31.55 -8.90
C ASN A 103 -1.33 -30.36 -8.02
N TRP A 104 -2.62 -30.33 -7.70
CA TRP A 104 -3.24 -29.26 -6.93
C TRP A 104 -2.97 -29.29 -5.42
N LEU A 105 -2.49 -30.41 -4.90
CA LEU A 105 -2.34 -30.67 -3.45
C LEU A 105 -0.88 -30.71 -2.99
N GLU A 106 0.01 -30.13 -3.76
CA GLU A 106 1.39 -29.94 -3.33
C GLU A 106 1.45 -29.07 -2.07
N PRO A 107 2.04 -29.55 -0.95
CA PRO A 107 1.85 -28.91 0.35
C PRO A 107 2.37 -27.47 0.44
N LEU A 108 3.52 -27.17 -0.17
CA LEU A 108 4.12 -25.83 -0.15
C LEU A 108 3.32 -24.87 -1.03
N GLY A 109 2.88 -25.32 -2.21
CA GLY A 109 2.03 -24.55 -3.09
C GLY A 109 0.68 -24.21 -2.47
N VAL A 110 0.02 -25.18 -1.79
CA VAL A 110 -1.24 -24.92 -1.06
C VAL A 110 -1.00 -23.92 0.08
N CYS A 111 0.07 -24.06 0.84
CA CYS A 111 0.42 -23.13 1.92
C CYS A 111 0.64 -21.71 1.38
N SER A 112 1.40 -21.59 0.30
CA SER A 112 1.62 -20.31 -0.39
C SER A 112 0.31 -19.69 -0.89
N LEU A 113 -0.58 -20.47 -1.54
CA LEU A 113 -1.88 -20.00 -1.99
C LEU A 113 -2.75 -19.42 -0.86
N VAL A 114 -2.76 -20.07 0.31
CA VAL A 114 -3.50 -19.58 1.48
C VAL A 114 -2.93 -18.24 1.94
N ILE A 115 -1.61 -18.13 2.06
CA ILE A 115 -0.92 -16.89 2.44
C ILE A 115 -1.23 -15.78 1.43
N GLN A 116 -1.08 -16.05 0.15
CA GLN A 116 -1.32 -15.10 -0.94
C GLN A 116 -2.77 -14.64 -0.97
N GLY A 117 -3.74 -15.55 -0.80
CA GLY A 117 -5.15 -15.20 -0.71
C GLY A 117 -5.45 -14.23 0.43
N ILE A 118 -4.89 -14.49 1.62
CA ILE A 118 -5.02 -13.58 2.76
C ILE A 118 -4.41 -12.21 2.45
N VAL A 119 -3.20 -12.17 1.88
CA VAL A 119 -2.52 -10.91 1.54
C VAL A 119 -3.29 -10.11 0.50
N VAL A 120 -3.84 -10.76 -0.54
CA VAL A 120 -4.65 -10.11 -1.57
C VAL A 120 -5.90 -9.47 -0.96
N VAL A 121 -6.62 -10.19 -0.08
CA VAL A 121 -7.80 -9.65 0.61
C VAL A 121 -7.41 -8.47 1.50
N MET A 122 -6.34 -8.59 2.29
CA MET A 122 -5.85 -7.50 3.14
C MET A 122 -5.45 -6.27 2.32
N ALA A 123 -4.76 -6.48 1.19
CA ALA A 123 -4.38 -5.40 0.28
C ALA A 123 -5.61 -4.72 -0.34
N ALA A 124 -6.60 -5.50 -0.81
CA ALA A 124 -7.84 -4.96 -1.34
C ALA A 124 -8.57 -4.09 -0.32
N VAL A 125 -8.72 -4.55 0.92
CA VAL A 125 -9.33 -3.78 2.01
C VAL A 125 -8.54 -2.51 2.32
N ALA A 126 -7.21 -2.62 2.44
CA ALA A 126 -6.35 -1.47 2.76
C ALA A 126 -6.34 -0.40 1.66
N LEU A 127 -6.46 -0.81 0.39
CA LEU A 127 -6.45 0.10 -0.75
C LEU A 127 -7.83 0.71 -1.06
N SER A 128 -8.92 0.07 -0.63
CA SER A 128 -10.29 0.57 -0.78
C SER A 128 -10.62 1.71 0.19
N GLY A 129 -9.82 1.93 1.23
CA GLY A 129 -9.99 3.03 2.15
C GLY A 129 -9.76 4.40 1.49
N PRO A 130 -10.46 5.49 1.95
CA PRO A 130 -10.25 6.82 1.43
C PRO A 130 -8.78 7.24 1.57
N ALA A 131 -8.24 7.81 0.49
CA ALA A 131 -6.86 8.31 0.52
C ALA A 131 -6.73 9.39 1.61
N PRO A 132 -5.69 9.37 2.46
CA PRO A 132 -5.49 10.41 3.45
C PRO A 132 -5.38 11.75 2.74
N LEU A 133 -6.27 12.70 3.10
CA LEU A 133 -6.24 14.06 2.60
C LEU A 133 -4.86 14.64 2.91
N ARG A 134 -4.13 15.07 1.88
CA ARG A 134 -2.84 15.75 2.07
C ARG A 134 -3.12 17.09 2.77
N PRO A 135 -2.54 17.35 3.95
CA PRO A 135 -2.80 18.57 4.70
C PRO A 135 -2.51 19.88 3.94
N GLY A 136 -1.70 19.81 2.89
CA GLY A 136 -1.33 20.97 2.08
C GLY A 136 -2.42 21.51 1.15
N HIS A 137 -3.43 20.72 0.78
CA HIS A 137 -4.49 21.18 -0.13
C HIS A 137 -5.45 22.20 0.55
N LEU A 138 -5.73 21.99 1.83
CA LEU A 138 -6.65 22.88 2.57
C LEU A 138 -6.05 24.27 2.82
N VAL A 139 -4.72 24.36 3.02
CA VAL A 139 -4.03 25.63 3.23
C VAL A 139 -3.98 26.45 1.94
N GLN A 140 -3.90 25.80 0.79
CA GLN A 140 -3.83 26.46 -0.52
C GLN A 140 -5.22 26.95 -0.95
N GLU A 141 -6.28 26.22 -0.61
CA GLU A 141 -7.67 26.62 -0.92
C GLU A 141 -8.12 27.79 -0.05
N VAL A 142 -7.79 27.80 1.24
CA VAL A 142 -8.07 28.94 2.14
C VAL A 142 -7.32 30.20 1.68
N LYS A 143 -6.08 30.06 1.15
CA LYS A 143 -5.30 31.18 0.66
C LYS A 143 -5.81 31.73 -0.68
N SER A 144 -6.51 30.92 -1.49
CA SER A 144 -7.12 31.34 -2.75
C SER A 144 -8.52 31.94 -2.59
N VAL A 145 -9.23 31.60 -1.51
CA VAL A 145 -10.59 32.13 -1.22
C VAL A 145 -10.54 33.48 -0.49
N THR A 146 -9.38 33.90 0.06
CA THR A 146 -9.23 35.19 0.69
C THR A 146 -8.18 36.08 -0.03
N PRO A 147 -8.40 36.48 -1.27
CA PRO A 147 -7.55 37.48 -1.91
C PRO A 147 -8.03 38.86 -1.44
N GLY A 148 -7.45 39.38 -0.39
CA GLY A 148 -7.67 40.78 -0.06
C GLY A 148 -7.75 41.19 1.41
N LEU A 149 -7.70 40.28 2.37
CA LEU A 149 -7.48 40.71 3.76
C LEU A 149 -5.98 40.89 4.01
N ARG A 150 -5.49 42.08 3.68
CA ARG A 150 -4.19 42.56 4.15
C ARG A 150 -4.34 42.91 5.62
N PRO A 151 -3.59 42.32 6.56
CA PRO A 151 -3.70 42.64 7.98
C PRO A 151 -3.14 44.00 8.37
N ASP A 152 -2.55 44.73 7.46
CA ASP A 152 -1.78 45.96 7.76
C ASP A 152 -2.25 47.12 6.90
N ASP A 153 -3.45 47.61 7.14
CA ASP A 153 -3.79 48.99 6.83
C ASP A 153 -4.22 49.69 8.12
N PRO A 154 -3.25 50.13 8.96
CA PRO A 154 -3.55 51.08 10.03
C PRO A 154 -3.86 52.42 9.38
N GLY A 155 -5.16 52.72 9.31
CA GLY A 155 -5.77 53.97 9.03
C GLY A 155 -4.88 55.13 8.54
N SER A 156 -4.91 55.42 7.26
CA SER A 156 -4.55 56.74 6.77
C SER A 156 -5.60 57.77 7.25
N GLY A 157 -5.59 58.03 8.53
CA GLY A 157 -6.18 59.22 9.10
C GLY A 157 -5.28 60.36 8.70
N SER A 158 -5.68 61.15 7.70
CA SER A 158 -5.13 62.46 7.43
C SER A 158 -5.53 63.43 8.56
N PRO A 159 -4.60 63.90 9.37
CA PRO A 159 -4.85 64.94 10.36
C PRO A 159 -4.36 66.28 9.82
N ASP A 160 -5.02 66.88 8.85
CA ASP A 160 -4.75 68.27 8.51
C ASP A 160 -5.91 68.88 7.70
N GLU A 161 -6.99 69.13 8.40
CA GLU A 161 -7.97 70.09 7.94
C GLU A 161 -8.00 71.22 8.95
N PRO A 162 -7.51 72.46 8.57
CA PRO A 162 -7.51 73.59 9.45
C PRO A 162 -8.94 74.13 9.63
N PRO A 163 -9.30 74.71 10.81
CA PRO A 163 -10.63 75.21 11.08
C PRO A 163 -10.92 76.51 10.26
N PRO A 164 -12.18 76.76 9.87
CA PRO A 164 -12.58 77.96 9.19
C PRO A 164 -12.38 79.15 10.06
N SER A 165 -11.77 80.21 9.52
CA SER A 165 -11.57 81.54 10.18
C SER A 165 -12.87 82.29 10.25
N PRO A 166 -13.00 83.20 11.23
CA PRO A 166 -14.23 83.94 11.57
C PRO A 166 -14.66 84.97 10.54
#